data_c3c2c7980a25baf309617b02d9f0c272
#
_entry.id   c3c2c7980a25baf309617b02d9f0c272
#
_cell.length_a   1.000
_cell.length_b   1.000
_cell.length_c   1.000
_cell.angle_alpha   90.00
_cell.angle_beta   90.00
_cell.angle_gamma   90.00
#
_symmetry.space_group_name_H-M   'P 1'
#
loop_
_entity.id
_entity.type
_entity.pdbx_description
1 polymer ?
#
loop_
_entity_poly.entity_id
_entity_poly.type
_entity_poly.pdbx_seq_one_letter_code
_entity_poly.pdbx_strand_id
1 'polypeptide(L)'
;MRSLKGRLALFVDLLANLSMPSFPFQPEVSRPVRFLNRRSFLASTAAAIPLGLLGQSPSPSTVTSETLASQLHGSLDETQRRLVCREFNDPLRQKVDNNWMITGRSIQDVLRPDQQDLVRQIFRKLHHPNHAEAMMRQMVEDSEGKGFEGGTSVALFGRPGTGAFEFVLTGRHCTRRCDGDSVAGTAFGGPIFYGHQSGPNDEEAADHPGNVFWYQAKRANELFQALDGRQRTHALVEGRSRPERATETVRLSGRREGLTGLPGSELSPDQRGLMRNVLRDLLAPFRQVDADESLRLVDSQGLENLHLAYFKGQDLGKDGVWDVWQIEGPNMLWYFRGDPHVHCWVHIRDGKA
;
A
#
# COMPACT_ATOMS: atom_id res chain seq x y z
N MET A 1 4.46 53.07 -35.15
CA MET A 1 4.42 52.86 -36.62
C MET A 1 5.48 51.85 -37.02
N ARG A 2 5.13 50.88 -37.87
CA ARG A 2 5.91 49.75 -38.46
C ARG A 2 6.14 48.60 -37.44
N SER A 3 5.30 47.58 -37.39
CA SER A 3 5.19 46.38 -38.23
C SER A 3 6.39 45.43 -38.08
N LEU A 4 6.20 44.39 -37.25
CA LEU A 4 6.97 43.13 -37.32
C LEU A 4 5.97 41.96 -37.35
N LYS A 5 5.29 41.84 -38.50
CA LYS A 5 4.69 40.58 -38.92
C LYS A 5 5.70 39.89 -39.82
N GLY A 6 6.11 38.68 -39.50
CA GLY A 6 6.87 37.89 -40.46
C GLY A 6 8.00 37.10 -39.80
N ARG A 7 7.67 35.97 -39.12
CA ARG A 7 8.49 34.75 -38.96
C ARG A 7 7.74 33.74 -38.08
N LEU A 8 6.66 33.23 -38.63
CA LEU A 8 5.96 32.08 -38.06
C LEU A 8 5.43 31.25 -39.23
N ALA A 9 6.32 30.58 -39.93
CA ALA A 9 6.00 29.51 -40.88
C ALA A 9 7.32 28.85 -41.27
N LEU A 10 7.72 27.79 -40.59
CA LEU A 10 8.63 26.71 -41.01
C LEU A 10 9.09 25.90 -39.76
N PHE A 11 8.17 25.18 -39.13
CA PHE A 11 8.49 24.06 -38.18
C PHE A 11 7.24 23.21 -37.94
N VAL A 12 6.50 22.92 -39.00
CA VAL A 12 5.40 21.92 -38.95
C VAL A 12 5.61 21.05 -40.19
N ASP A 13 6.55 20.09 -40.11
CA ASP A 13 6.63 18.92 -40.99
C ASP A 13 7.89 18.11 -40.65
N LEU A 14 7.98 17.54 -39.46
CA LEU A 14 8.95 16.46 -39.17
C LEU A 14 8.59 15.64 -37.92
N LEU A 15 7.35 15.27 -37.70
CA LEU A 15 6.96 14.26 -36.68
C LEU A 15 5.73 13.43 -37.12
N ALA A 16 5.67 13.08 -38.39
CA ALA A 16 4.73 12.07 -38.87
C ALA A 16 5.53 10.92 -39.47
N ASN A 17 5.98 9.97 -38.62
CA ASN A 17 6.31 8.60 -38.95
C ASN A 17 7.18 7.97 -37.83
N LEU A 18 6.57 7.63 -36.70
CA LEU A 18 7.06 6.57 -35.82
C LEU A 18 5.84 5.75 -35.39
N SER A 19 5.50 4.75 -36.18
CA SER A 19 4.57 3.69 -35.83
C SER A 19 5.16 2.87 -34.69
N MET A 20 4.55 2.93 -33.55
CA MET A 20 4.78 1.97 -32.47
C MET A 20 4.14 0.63 -32.82
N PRO A 21 4.82 -0.51 -32.61
CA PRO A 21 4.20 -1.81 -32.82
C PRO A 21 3.19 -2.08 -31.71
N SER A 22 1.94 -2.30 -32.10
CA SER A 22 0.87 -2.81 -31.25
C SER A 22 1.14 -4.29 -30.95
N PHE A 23 1.36 -4.63 -29.66
CA PHE A 23 1.35 -6.02 -29.21
C PHE A 23 -0.11 -6.46 -28.98
N PRO A 24 -0.58 -7.54 -29.61
CA PRO A 24 -1.91 -8.08 -29.30
C PRO A 24 -1.89 -8.82 -27.97
N PHE A 25 -2.76 -8.39 -27.07
CA PHE A 25 -3.09 -9.09 -25.84
C PHE A 25 -3.88 -10.36 -26.21
N GLN A 26 -3.30 -11.54 -26.03
CA GLN A 26 -4.03 -12.82 -26.12
C GLN A 26 -4.37 -13.26 -24.70
N PRO A 27 -5.65 -13.58 -24.42
CA PRO A 27 -6.03 -14.19 -23.14
C PRO A 27 -5.60 -15.66 -23.14
N GLU A 28 -4.83 -16.05 -22.14
CA GLU A 28 -4.48 -17.44 -21.87
C GLU A 28 -5.73 -18.23 -21.48
N VAL A 29 -6.11 -19.19 -22.32
CA VAL A 29 -7.21 -20.12 -22.07
C VAL A 29 -6.73 -21.17 -21.07
N SER A 30 -7.28 -21.16 -19.86
CA SER A 30 -7.04 -22.16 -18.83
C SER A 30 -7.49 -23.55 -19.29
N ARG A 31 -6.55 -24.50 -19.32
CA ARG A 31 -6.83 -25.94 -19.55
C ARG A 31 -7.34 -26.57 -18.25
N PRO A 32 -8.35 -27.45 -18.31
CA PRO A 32 -8.86 -28.13 -17.12
C PRO A 32 -7.87 -29.14 -16.56
N VAL A 33 -7.63 -29.08 -15.26
CA VAL A 33 -6.86 -30.05 -14.49
C VAL A 33 -7.67 -31.33 -14.36
N ARG A 34 -7.18 -32.45 -14.93
CA ARG A 34 -7.74 -33.79 -14.74
C ARG A 34 -7.35 -34.31 -13.36
N PHE A 35 -8.33 -34.58 -12.52
CA PHE A 35 -8.15 -35.37 -11.30
C PHE A 35 -7.83 -36.83 -11.63
N LEU A 36 -6.67 -37.28 -11.22
CA LEU A 36 -6.31 -38.69 -11.24
C LEU A 36 -6.75 -39.37 -9.93
N ASN A 37 -7.61 -40.35 -10.08
CA ASN A 37 -8.14 -41.21 -9.02
C ASN A 37 -7.05 -42.08 -8.39
N ARG A 38 -7.03 -42.15 -7.06
CA ARG A 38 -6.27 -43.10 -6.27
C ARG A 38 -6.90 -44.51 -6.42
N ARG A 39 -6.08 -45.47 -6.85
CA ARG A 39 -6.03 -46.86 -6.38
C ARG A 39 -5.14 -47.68 -7.29
N SER A 40 -3.98 -48.08 -6.77
CA SER A 40 -3.48 -49.45 -6.91
C SER A 40 -2.14 -49.55 -6.17
N PHE A 41 -2.16 -50.24 -5.05
CA PHE A 41 -1.02 -50.78 -4.33
C PHE A 41 -0.54 -52.01 -5.09
N LEU A 42 0.75 -52.09 -5.41
CA LEU A 42 1.47 -53.36 -5.53
C LEU A 42 2.87 -53.18 -4.97
N ALA A 43 3.16 -53.99 -3.99
CA ALA A 43 4.44 -54.11 -3.32
C ALA A 43 5.50 -54.74 -4.25
N SER A 44 6.71 -54.19 -4.24
CA SER A 44 7.92 -54.87 -4.66
C SER A 44 9.05 -54.49 -3.73
N THR A 45 9.49 -55.43 -2.95
CA THR A 45 10.68 -55.39 -2.11
C THR A 45 11.92 -55.37 -3.01
N ALA A 46 12.75 -54.32 -2.90
CA ALA A 46 14.10 -54.29 -3.40
C ALA A 46 15.03 -53.66 -2.36
N ALA A 47 16.15 -54.30 -2.17
CA ALA A 47 17.12 -54.12 -1.11
C ALA A 47 17.70 -52.72 -1.02
N ALA A 48 17.86 -52.21 0.22
CA ALA A 48 18.52 -50.97 0.55
C ALA A 48 20.03 -51.05 0.37
N ILE A 49 20.57 -50.17 -0.48
CA ILE A 49 21.99 -49.78 -0.48
C ILE A 49 22.02 -48.38 0.19
N PRO A 50 22.84 -48.13 1.21
CA PRO A 50 22.93 -46.80 1.81
C PRO A 50 23.71 -45.88 0.87
N LEU A 51 23.03 -45.05 0.10
CA LEU A 51 23.63 -43.96 -0.63
C LEU A 51 23.87 -42.80 0.36
N GLY A 52 25.14 -42.37 0.40
CA GLY A 52 25.64 -41.36 1.34
C GLY A 52 24.82 -40.09 1.42
N LEU A 53 24.89 -39.44 2.58
CA LEU A 53 24.43 -38.09 2.84
C LEU A 53 25.04 -37.14 1.79
N LEU A 54 24.33 -36.90 0.70
CA LEU A 54 24.51 -35.70 -0.09
C LEU A 54 23.83 -34.60 0.72
N GLY A 55 24.65 -33.74 1.34
CA GLY A 55 24.19 -32.55 2.06
C GLY A 55 23.22 -31.79 1.19
N GLN A 56 21.98 -31.65 1.65
CA GLN A 56 21.05 -30.67 1.09
C GLN A 56 21.72 -29.32 1.27
N SER A 57 22.14 -28.71 0.16
CA SER A 57 22.50 -27.31 0.16
C SER A 57 21.31 -26.56 0.76
N PRO A 58 21.49 -25.71 1.80
CA PRO A 58 20.38 -24.97 2.34
C PRO A 58 19.79 -24.16 1.19
N SER A 59 18.48 -24.31 0.97
CA SER A 59 17.73 -23.42 0.07
C SER A 59 18.12 -22.00 0.42
N PRO A 60 18.42 -21.10 -0.54
CA PRO A 60 18.78 -19.73 -0.23
C PRO A 60 17.68 -19.17 0.64
N SER A 61 17.98 -18.85 1.89
CA SER A 61 17.04 -18.22 2.81
C SER A 61 16.55 -16.96 2.14
N THR A 62 15.27 -16.87 1.84
CA THR A 62 14.69 -15.69 1.18
C THR A 62 14.86 -14.53 2.15
N VAL A 63 15.73 -13.58 1.82
CA VAL A 63 15.96 -12.37 2.64
C VAL A 63 14.67 -11.58 2.70
N THR A 64 14.09 -11.44 3.89
CA THR A 64 12.85 -10.72 4.15
C THR A 64 13.13 -9.32 4.72
N SER A 65 12.12 -8.46 4.77
CA SER A 65 12.18 -7.16 5.45
C SER A 65 12.55 -7.31 6.93
N GLU A 66 12.05 -8.35 7.61
CA GLU A 66 12.32 -8.65 9.02
C GLU A 66 13.79 -9.06 9.24
N THR A 67 14.32 -9.88 8.33
CA THR A 67 15.75 -10.24 8.36
C THR A 67 16.63 -9.01 8.19
N LEU A 68 16.28 -8.13 7.25
CA LEU A 68 17.01 -6.87 7.01
C LEU A 68 16.86 -5.89 8.19
N ALA A 69 15.69 -5.81 8.83
CA ALA A 69 15.49 -5.01 10.02
C ALA A 69 16.36 -5.52 11.20
N SER A 70 16.50 -6.84 11.33
CA SER A 70 17.41 -7.45 12.31
C SER A 70 18.88 -7.14 12.02
N GLN A 71 19.30 -7.17 10.75
CA GLN A 71 20.64 -6.80 10.32
C GLN A 71 20.90 -5.31 10.59
N LEU A 72 19.96 -4.43 10.25
CA LEU A 72 20.07 -3.00 10.55
C LEU A 72 20.24 -2.79 12.05
N HIS A 73 19.35 -3.36 12.88
CA HIS A 73 19.44 -3.26 14.33
C HIS A 73 20.79 -3.75 14.88
N GLY A 74 21.29 -4.90 14.36
CA GLY A 74 22.60 -5.45 14.77
C GLY A 74 23.81 -4.57 14.41
N SER A 75 23.68 -3.80 13.31
CA SER A 75 24.79 -2.94 12.80
C SER A 75 24.88 -1.57 13.47
N LEU A 76 23.87 -1.15 14.25
CA LEU A 76 23.83 0.17 14.90
C LEU A 76 24.84 0.27 16.03
N ASP A 77 25.58 1.38 16.08
CA ASP A 77 26.35 1.76 17.24
C ASP A 77 25.46 2.32 18.38
N GLU A 78 26.06 2.60 19.51
CA GLU A 78 25.32 3.05 20.70
C GLU A 78 24.65 4.41 20.51
N THR A 79 25.29 5.33 19.78
CA THR A 79 24.75 6.66 19.50
C THR A 79 23.54 6.55 18.58
N GLN A 80 23.65 5.72 17.53
CA GLN A 80 22.55 5.44 16.61
C GLN A 80 21.37 4.75 17.33
N ARG A 81 21.66 3.77 18.20
CA ARG A 81 20.62 3.10 19.01
C ARG A 81 19.82 4.09 19.86
N ARG A 82 20.48 5.02 20.52
CA ARG A 82 19.78 6.07 21.30
C ARG A 82 18.86 6.95 20.45
N LEU A 83 19.17 7.14 19.20
CA LEU A 83 18.38 7.96 18.28
C LEU A 83 17.19 7.20 17.68
N VAL A 84 17.41 5.96 17.22
CA VAL A 84 16.42 5.23 16.41
C VAL A 84 15.73 4.06 17.13
N CYS A 85 16.29 3.52 18.23
CA CYS A 85 15.66 2.42 18.97
C CYS A 85 14.78 2.94 20.10
N ARG A 86 13.66 2.26 20.31
CA ARG A 86 12.65 2.54 21.32
C ARG A 86 12.18 1.26 21.98
N GLU A 87 11.60 1.36 23.15
CA GLU A 87 10.89 0.23 23.76
C GLU A 87 9.68 -0.17 22.88
N PHE A 88 9.33 -1.47 22.85
CA PHE A 88 8.24 -1.97 22.02
C PHE A 88 6.90 -1.29 22.33
N ASN A 89 6.65 -0.95 23.57
CA ASN A 89 5.42 -0.31 24.04
C ASN A 89 5.46 1.23 24.00
N ASP A 90 6.48 1.84 23.37
CA ASP A 90 6.52 3.29 23.21
C ASP A 90 5.29 3.77 22.41
N PRO A 91 4.53 4.78 22.90
CA PRO A 91 3.33 5.28 22.24
C PRO A 91 3.59 5.79 20.81
N LEU A 92 4.82 6.21 20.50
CA LEU A 92 5.22 6.66 19.17
C LEU A 92 5.04 5.57 18.11
N ARG A 93 5.10 4.29 18.53
CA ARG A 93 4.86 3.14 17.65
C ARG A 93 3.47 3.17 17.00
N GLN A 94 2.45 3.66 17.68
CA GLN A 94 1.07 3.73 17.16
C GLN A 94 0.82 4.97 16.30
N LYS A 95 1.78 5.90 16.22
CA LYS A 95 1.58 7.13 15.46
C LYS A 95 1.65 6.86 13.96
N VAL A 96 0.75 7.50 13.23
CA VAL A 96 0.76 7.62 11.77
C VAL A 96 0.52 9.09 11.41
N ASP A 97 1.20 9.57 10.38
CA ASP A 97 1.03 10.93 9.87
C ASP A 97 1.38 10.97 8.38
N ASN A 98 0.98 12.03 7.69
CA ASN A 98 1.17 12.18 6.25
C ASN A 98 2.53 12.79 5.88
N ASN A 99 3.13 13.58 6.77
CA ASN A 99 4.43 14.23 6.55
C ASN A 99 5.17 14.39 7.87
N TRP A 100 6.04 13.45 8.20
CA TRP A 100 6.75 13.47 9.47
C TRP A 100 8.05 12.67 9.47
N MET A 101 8.93 13.03 10.37
CA MET A 101 10.17 12.32 10.67
C MET A 101 10.06 11.74 12.07
N ILE A 102 9.92 10.40 12.18
CA ILE A 102 9.61 9.71 13.45
C ILE A 102 10.66 9.98 14.55
N THR A 103 11.91 10.17 14.17
CA THR A 103 13.00 10.51 15.11
C THR A 103 13.40 11.98 15.05
N GLY A 104 12.74 12.78 14.22
CA GLY A 104 13.10 14.19 13.97
C GLY A 104 14.38 14.35 13.15
N ARG A 105 14.96 13.27 12.64
CA ARG A 105 16.18 13.26 11.82
C ARG A 105 16.03 12.35 10.63
N SER A 106 16.70 12.69 9.52
CA SER A 106 16.77 11.83 8.34
C SER A 106 17.69 10.63 8.57
N ILE A 107 17.49 9.57 7.77
CA ILE A 107 18.43 8.43 7.79
C ILE A 107 19.81 8.85 7.27
N GLN A 108 19.88 9.85 6.40
CA GLN A 108 21.13 10.42 5.91
C GLN A 108 21.97 11.00 7.06
N ASP A 109 21.34 11.64 8.05
CA ASP A 109 22.03 12.28 9.18
C ASP A 109 22.48 11.29 10.26
N VAL A 110 21.82 10.12 10.32
CA VAL A 110 21.98 9.17 11.44
C VAL A 110 22.69 7.90 11.04
N LEU A 111 22.44 7.38 9.84
CA LEU A 111 22.89 6.07 9.40
C LEU A 111 24.09 6.16 8.44
N ARG A 112 24.99 5.20 8.54
CA ARG A 112 26.07 5.03 7.57
C ARG A 112 25.53 4.56 6.21
N PRO A 113 26.27 4.73 5.10
CA PRO A 113 25.80 4.34 3.76
C PRO A 113 25.36 2.88 3.64
N ASP A 114 26.05 1.94 4.31
CA ASP A 114 25.70 0.52 4.35
C ASP A 114 24.35 0.27 5.06
N GLN A 115 24.08 1.03 6.12
CA GLN A 115 22.83 0.98 6.88
C GLN A 115 21.67 1.66 6.11
N GLN A 116 21.95 2.76 5.40
CA GLN A 116 20.97 3.40 4.50
C GLN A 116 20.56 2.45 3.38
N ASP A 117 21.50 1.66 2.85
CA ASP A 117 21.19 0.64 1.86
C ASP A 117 20.27 -0.46 2.42
N LEU A 118 20.47 -0.90 3.66
CA LEU A 118 19.54 -1.81 4.33
C LEU A 118 18.13 -1.22 4.42
N VAL A 119 17.98 0.07 4.74
CA VAL A 119 16.66 0.74 4.77
C VAL A 119 16.02 0.75 3.39
N ARG A 120 16.77 1.06 2.31
CA ARG A 120 16.25 0.97 0.93
C ARG A 120 15.78 -0.44 0.59
N GLN A 121 16.53 -1.45 0.98
CA GLN A 121 16.17 -2.84 0.74
C GLN A 121 14.92 -3.24 1.53
N ILE A 122 14.81 -2.83 2.82
CA ILE A 122 13.60 -3.04 3.62
C ILE A 122 12.41 -2.42 2.91
N PHE A 123 12.50 -1.15 2.50
CA PHE A 123 11.41 -0.45 1.82
C PHE A 123 10.95 -1.21 0.57
N ARG A 124 11.88 -1.66 -0.29
CA ARG A 124 11.54 -2.47 -1.47
C ARG A 124 10.83 -3.76 -1.11
N LYS A 125 11.27 -4.43 -0.02
CA LYS A 125 10.68 -5.70 0.43
C LYS A 125 9.30 -5.56 1.07
N LEU A 126 8.90 -4.36 1.49
CA LEU A 126 7.54 -4.06 1.96
C LEU A 126 6.52 -3.94 0.82
N HIS A 127 7.00 -3.90 -0.42
CA HIS A 127 6.17 -3.76 -1.61
C HIS A 127 6.22 -5.02 -2.49
N HIS A 128 5.17 -5.21 -3.28
CA HIS A 128 5.17 -6.23 -4.31
C HIS A 128 6.28 -5.93 -5.33
N PRO A 129 7.04 -6.94 -5.82
CA PRO A 129 8.17 -6.70 -6.71
C PRO A 129 7.85 -5.84 -7.95
N ASN A 130 6.65 -6.00 -8.52
CA ASN A 130 6.20 -5.21 -9.68
C ASN A 130 5.97 -3.73 -9.37
N HIS A 131 5.85 -3.34 -8.10
CA HIS A 131 5.56 -1.97 -7.66
C HIS A 131 6.75 -1.32 -6.93
N ALA A 132 7.68 -2.11 -6.41
CA ALA A 132 8.74 -1.64 -5.52
C ALA A 132 9.56 -0.48 -6.10
N GLU A 133 9.93 -0.54 -7.38
CA GLU A 133 10.72 0.53 -8.01
C GLU A 133 9.88 1.78 -8.31
N ALA A 134 8.60 1.64 -8.63
CA ALA A 134 7.69 2.79 -8.78
C ALA A 134 7.50 3.50 -7.43
N MET A 135 7.33 2.73 -6.33
CA MET A 135 7.23 3.29 -4.99
C MET A 135 8.53 3.97 -4.55
N MET A 136 9.69 3.42 -4.92
CA MET A 136 10.99 4.05 -4.62
C MET A 136 11.15 5.38 -5.37
N ARG A 137 10.79 5.44 -6.67
CA ARG A 137 10.83 6.70 -7.43
C ARG A 137 9.91 7.75 -6.81
N GLN A 138 8.69 7.38 -6.46
CA GLN A 138 7.75 8.25 -5.78
C GLN A 138 8.32 8.85 -4.49
N MET A 139 8.95 8.03 -3.65
CA MET A 139 9.58 8.54 -2.42
C MET A 139 10.67 9.57 -2.70
N VAL A 140 11.42 9.42 -3.78
CA VAL A 140 12.43 10.39 -4.21
C VAL A 140 11.78 11.67 -4.71
N GLU A 141 10.73 11.58 -5.53
CA GLU A 141 9.97 12.72 -6.05
C GLU A 141 9.32 13.52 -4.92
N ASP A 142 8.64 12.85 -3.99
CA ASP A 142 7.99 13.46 -2.81
C ASP A 142 8.99 14.06 -1.80
N SER A 143 10.28 13.76 -1.92
CA SER A 143 11.31 14.25 -1.00
C SER A 143 11.68 15.73 -1.15
N GLU A 144 11.11 16.42 -2.13
CA GLU A 144 11.44 17.83 -2.43
C GLU A 144 12.95 18.04 -2.70
N GLY A 145 13.56 17.12 -3.43
CA GLY A 145 14.97 17.17 -3.82
C GLY A 145 15.96 16.65 -2.78
N LYS A 146 15.48 16.16 -1.62
CA LYS A 146 16.37 15.60 -0.57
C LYS A 146 16.78 14.14 -0.85
N GLY A 147 16.16 13.49 -1.83
CA GLY A 147 16.35 12.07 -2.11
C GLY A 147 15.70 11.17 -1.04
N PHE A 148 15.79 9.86 -1.24
CA PHE A 148 15.21 8.90 -0.29
C PHE A 148 15.81 9.06 1.11
N GLU A 149 17.13 9.18 1.22
CA GLU A 149 17.86 9.22 2.49
C GLU A 149 17.60 10.51 3.28
N GLY A 150 17.58 11.66 2.59
CA GLY A 150 17.30 12.96 3.22
C GLY A 150 15.81 13.18 3.49
N GLY A 151 14.94 12.46 2.77
CA GLY A 151 13.48 12.55 2.87
C GLY A 151 12.83 11.56 3.83
N THR A 152 13.59 10.61 4.41
CA THR A 152 13.03 9.57 5.28
C THR A 152 13.68 9.49 6.65
N SER A 153 12.92 8.94 7.61
CA SER A 153 13.33 8.68 8.98
C SER A 153 12.87 7.29 9.41
N VAL A 154 13.61 6.65 10.31
CA VAL A 154 13.28 5.31 10.80
C VAL A 154 13.30 5.22 12.31
N ALA A 155 12.45 4.34 12.87
CA ALA A 155 12.56 3.88 14.24
C ALA A 155 12.42 2.36 14.29
N LEU A 156 13.11 1.76 15.25
CA LEU A 156 13.04 0.34 15.60
C LEU A 156 12.50 0.22 17.02
N PHE A 157 11.35 -0.37 17.15
CA PHE A 157 10.69 -0.63 18.42
C PHE A 157 10.97 -2.07 18.85
N GLY A 158 11.36 -2.28 20.11
CA GLY A 158 11.67 -3.60 20.62
C GLY A 158 12.98 -4.17 20.11
N ARG A 159 13.04 -5.48 19.86
CA ARG A 159 14.29 -6.21 19.59
C ARG A 159 14.18 -7.10 18.35
N PRO A 160 14.38 -6.55 17.14
CA PRO A 160 14.42 -7.34 15.92
C PRO A 160 15.35 -8.54 16.03
N GLY A 161 14.88 -9.71 15.61
CA GLY A 161 15.62 -10.97 15.61
C GLY A 161 15.63 -11.77 16.91
N THR A 162 15.23 -11.19 18.05
CA THR A 162 15.25 -11.88 19.36
C THR A 162 13.99 -11.73 20.19
N GLY A 163 13.06 -10.90 19.78
CA GLY A 163 11.81 -10.64 20.50
C GLY A 163 10.82 -9.87 19.66
N ALA A 164 9.74 -9.40 20.28
CA ALA A 164 8.78 -8.54 19.61
C ALA A 164 9.46 -7.25 19.13
N PHE A 165 9.14 -6.86 17.91
CA PHE A 165 9.69 -5.66 17.30
C PHE A 165 8.74 -5.05 16.29
N GLU A 166 9.01 -3.81 15.91
CA GLU A 166 8.44 -3.16 14.76
C GLU A 166 9.46 -2.19 14.15
N PHE A 167 9.63 -2.26 12.85
CA PHE A 167 10.34 -1.27 12.05
C PHE A 167 9.31 -0.30 11.49
N VAL A 168 9.55 1.00 11.67
CA VAL A 168 8.69 2.06 11.12
C VAL A 168 9.55 3.03 10.30
N LEU A 169 9.17 3.22 9.04
CA LEU A 169 9.77 4.20 8.14
C LEU A 169 8.76 5.30 7.85
N THR A 170 9.19 6.54 7.96
CA THR A 170 8.38 7.74 7.78
C THR A 170 9.03 8.73 6.84
N GLY A 171 8.23 9.62 6.29
CA GLY A 171 8.65 10.69 5.40
C GLY A 171 7.43 11.46 4.90
N ARG A 172 7.63 12.32 3.90
CA ARG A 172 6.50 12.89 3.19
C ARG A 172 5.78 11.79 2.42
N HIS A 173 4.45 11.73 2.53
CA HIS A 173 3.57 10.72 1.96
C HIS A 173 3.94 9.27 2.35
N CYS A 174 4.56 9.08 3.52
CA CYS A 174 5.01 7.75 3.93
C CYS A 174 4.89 7.49 5.43
N THR A 175 4.16 6.45 5.78
CA THR A 175 4.31 5.66 7.01
C THR A 175 4.23 4.20 6.61
N ARG A 176 5.34 3.47 6.64
CA ARG A 176 5.46 2.04 6.32
C ARG A 176 5.98 1.27 7.51
N ARG A 177 5.55 0.03 7.64
CA ARG A 177 5.82 -0.79 8.82
C ARG A 177 6.17 -2.22 8.45
N CYS A 178 6.94 -2.88 9.30
CA CYS A 178 7.00 -4.34 9.37
C CYS A 178 7.34 -4.77 10.80
N ASP A 179 6.63 -5.77 11.31
CA ASP A 179 6.69 -6.19 12.71
C ASP A 179 6.97 -7.68 12.89
N GLY A 180 7.01 -8.47 11.81
CA GLY A 180 7.22 -9.90 11.87
C GLY A 180 6.18 -10.62 12.73
N ASP A 181 4.91 -10.26 12.57
CA ASP A 181 3.76 -10.76 13.33
C ASP A 181 3.84 -10.49 14.85
N SER A 182 4.62 -9.48 15.27
CA SER A 182 4.72 -9.08 16.68
C SER A 182 3.45 -8.43 17.20
N VAL A 183 2.60 -7.90 16.30
CA VAL A 183 1.29 -7.30 16.61
C VAL A 183 0.19 -8.16 15.98
N ALA A 184 -0.11 -9.28 16.63
CA ALA A 184 -1.09 -10.24 16.15
C ALA A 184 -2.45 -9.57 15.86
N GLY A 185 -3.07 -9.95 14.76
CA GLY A 185 -4.39 -9.46 14.37
C GLY A 185 -4.42 -8.01 13.90
N THR A 186 -3.28 -7.43 13.51
CA THR A 186 -3.20 -6.07 12.98
C THR A 186 -2.38 -6.07 11.67
N ALA A 187 -3.03 -5.75 10.56
CA ALA A 187 -2.36 -5.68 9.28
C ALA A 187 -1.18 -4.70 9.31
N PHE A 188 -0.08 -5.04 8.66
CA PHE A 188 1.16 -4.26 8.64
C PHE A 188 1.83 -4.02 10.01
N GLY A 189 1.30 -4.56 11.10
CA GLY A 189 1.70 -4.24 12.47
C GLY A 189 1.09 -2.94 13.03
N GLY A 190 0.31 -2.19 12.23
CA GLY A 190 -0.32 -0.94 12.63
C GLY A 190 -0.84 -0.12 11.45
N PRO A 191 -1.36 1.08 11.73
CA PRO A 191 -1.86 1.94 10.67
C PRO A 191 -0.73 2.41 9.75
N ILE A 192 -1.01 2.46 8.45
CA ILE A 192 -0.09 2.96 7.43
C ILE A 192 -0.68 4.18 6.72
N PHE A 193 0.21 4.96 6.14
CA PHE A 193 -0.12 6.07 5.27
C PHE A 193 0.71 6.01 3.99
N TYR A 194 0.09 6.31 2.88
CA TYR A 194 0.77 6.54 1.61
C TYR A 194 0.05 7.60 0.80
N GLY A 195 0.76 8.24 -0.08
CA GLY A 195 0.23 9.25 -0.97
C GLY A 195 1.27 9.62 -2.00
N HIS A 196 0.96 10.56 -2.85
CA HIS A 196 1.89 11.11 -3.83
C HIS A 196 1.39 12.43 -4.37
N GLN A 197 2.30 13.38 -4.52
CA GLN A 197 2.07 14.64 -5.20
C GLN A 197 2.96 14.67 -6.44
N SER A 198 2.34 14.62 -7.62
CA SER A 198 3.07 14.52 -8.89
C SER A 198 3.54 15.86 -9.45
N GLY A 199 3.14 16.97 -8.86
CA GLY A 199 3.49 18.32 -9.29
C GLY A 199 3.83 19.28 -8.16
N PRO A 200 4.41 20.46 -8.46
CA PRO A 200 4.84 21.40 -7.42
C PRO A 200 3.70 22.19 -6.76
N ASN A 201 2.48 22.16 -7.30
CA ASN A 201 1.41 23.09 -6.96
C ASN A 201 0.16 22.46 -6.35
N ASP A 202 0.18 21.27 -5.81
CA ASP A 202 -1.01 20.56 -5.27
C ASP A 202 -2.20 20.39 -6.25
N GLU A 203 -2.07 20.87 -7.47
CA GLU A 203 -3.08 20.77 -8.52
C GLU A 203 -2.66 19.71 -9.53
N GLU A 204 -3.20 18.53 -9.41
CA GLU A 204 -2.93 17.44 -10.34
C GLU A 204 -4.17 17.18 -11.21
N ALA A 205 -3.95 17.05 -12.52
CA ALA A 205 -4.95 16.42 -13.34
C ALA A 205 -5.09 14.94 -12.93
N ALA A 206 -6.32 14.45 -12.87
CA ALA A 206 -6.60 13.08 -12.49
C ALA A 206 -5.84 12.02 -13.31
N ASP A 207 -5.55 12.33 -14.56
CA ASP A 207 -4.84 11.47 -15.50
C ASP A 207 -3.32 11.75 -15.57
N HIS A 208 -2.78 12.56 -14.65
CA HIS A 208 -1.35 12.86 -14.64
C HIS A 208 -0.52 11.58 -14.46
N PRO A 209 0.47 11.32 -15.34
CA PRO A 209 1.24 10.07 -15.31
C PRO A 209 1.99 9.81 -14.00
N GLY A 210 2.33 10.88 -13.24
CA GLY A 210 2.96 10.79 -11.93
C GLY A 210 2.00 10.41 -10.80
N ASN A 211 0.69 10.42 -11.01
CA ASN A 211 -0.29 10.07 -10.00
C ASN A 211 -0.42 8.54 -9.87
N VAL A 212 0.60 7.91 -9.29
CA VAL A 212 0.77 6.44 -9.26
C VAL A 212 -0.35 5.69 -8.54
N PHE A 213 -1.10 6.35 -7.66
CA PHE A 213 -2.20 5.74 -6.93
C PHE A 213 -3.59 6.10 -7.48
N TRP A 214 -3.68 6.91 -8.53
CA TRP A 214 -4.96 7.33 -9.10
C TRP A 214 -5.83 6.15 -9.54
N TYR A 215 -5.23 5.07 -10.00
CA TYR A 215 -5.99 3.86 -10.34
C TYR A 215 -6.87 3.36 -9.20
N GLN A 216 -6.53 3.66 -7.94
CA GLN A 216 -7.33 3.27 -6.78
C GLN A 216 -8.67 4.02 -6.72
N ALA A 217 -8.71 5.30 -7.12
CA ALA A 217 -9.95 6.03 -7.31
C ALA A 217 -10.81 5.36 -8.39
N LYS A 218 -10.25 5.09 -9.56
CA LYS A 218 -10.96 4.41 -10.65
C LYS A 218 -11.48 3.04 -10.20
N ARG A 219 -10.66 2.27 -9.48
CA ARG A 219 -11.04 0.94 -8.99
C ARG A 219 -12.18 0.98 -7.98
N ALA A 220 -12.17 1.94 -7.04
CA ALA A 220 -13.28 2.16 -6.12
C ALA A 220 -14.54 2.62 -6.85
N ASN A 221 -14.41 3.44 -7.91
CA ASN A 221 -15.53 3.89 -8.71
C ASN A 221 -16.20 2.78 -9.54
N GLU A 222 -15.50 1.72 -9.92
CA GLU A 222 -16.14 0.53 -10.52
C GLU A 222 -17.20 -0.06 -9.57
N LEU A 223 -16.91 -0.09 -8.27
CA LEU A 223 -17.90 -0.51 -7.27
C LEU A 223 -19.09 0.48 -7.23
N PHE A 224 -18.83 1.80 -7.24
CA PHE A 224 -19.89 2.81 -7.29
C PHE A 224 -20.78 2.64 -8.52
N GLN A 225 -20.20 2.36 -9.69
CA GLN A 225 -20.95 2.15 -10.94
C GLN A 225 -21.81 0.88 -10.89
N ALA A 226 -21.45 -0.12 -10.10
CA ALA A 226 -22.22 -1.34 -9.92
C ALA A 226 -23.41 -1.19 -8.94
N LEU A 227 -23.54 -0.04 -8.27
CA LEU A 227 -24.66 0.25 -7.36
C LEU A 227 -25.92 0.65 -8.14
N ASP A 228 -27.10 0.29 -7.61
CA ASP A 228 -28.37 0.81 -8.11
C ASP A 228 -28.61 2.27 -7.69
N GLY A 229 -29.69 2.89 -8.18
CA GLY A 229 -29.96 4.30 -7.93
C GLY A 229 -30.18 4.64 -6.45
N ARG A 230 -30.80 3.75 -5.66
CA ARG A 230 -31.00 3.94 -4.22
C ARG A 230 -29.68 3.79 -3.47
N GLN A 231 -28.93 2.76 -3.81
CA GLN A 231 -27.61 2.51 -3.22
C GLN A 231 -26.64 3.65 -3.49
N ARG A 232 -26.62 4.19 -4.72
CA ARG A 232 -25.79 5.36 -5.07
C ARG A 232 -26.16 6.58 -4.23
N THR A 233 -27.46 6.82 -3.99
CA THR A 233 -27.89 7.93 -3.13
C THR A 233 -27.38 7.79 -1.70
N HIS A 234 -27.32 6.58 -1.16
CA HIS A 234 -26.77 6.33 0.18
C HIS A 234 -25.23 6.38 0.21
N ALA A 235 -24.58 5.90 -0.85
CA ALA A 235 -23.11 5.88 -0.93
C ALA A 235 -22.51 7.26 -1.18
N LEU A 236 -23.24 8.15 -1.90
CA LEU A 236 -22.79 9.49 -2.25
C LEU A 236 -23.13 10.47 -1.14
N VAL A 237 -22.10 10.87 -0.39
CA VAL A 237 -22.22 11.75 0.78
C VAL A 237 -22.08 13.21 0.37
N GLU A 238 -23.06 14.02 0.77
CA GLU A 238 -22.97 15.48 0.67
C GLU A 238 -22.02 16.00 1.78
N GLY A 239 -21.20 16.99 1.45
CA GLY A 239 -20.29 17.63 2.42
C GLY A 239 -18.84 17.20 2.25
N ARG A 240 -18.07 17.42 3.32
CA ARG A 240 -16.62 17.18 3.33
C ARG A 240 -16.30 15.78 3.82
N SER A 241 -15.21 15.24 3.28
CA SER A 241 -14.59 14.00 3.74
C SER A 241 -14.08 14.09 5.20
N ARG A 242 -13.59 12.98 5.69
CA ARG A 242 -12.93 12.87 7.00
C ARG A 242 -11.78 13.87 7.12
N PRO A 243 -11.71 14.66 8.22
CA PRO A 243 -10.56 15.52 8.49
C PRO A 243 -9.28 14.70 8.67
N GLU A 244 -8.19 15.16 8.07
CA GLU A 244 -6.88 14.53 8.26
C GLU A 244 -6.19 15.15 9.49
N ARG A 245 -6.06 14.35 10.54
CA ARG A 245 -5.49 14.73 11.84
C ARG A 245 -4.56 13.63 12.36
N ALA A 246 -3.55 13.29 11.57
CA ALA A 246 -2.58 12.26 11.94
C ALA A 246 -3.28 10.96 12.44
N THR A 247 -2.85 10.42 13.55
CA THR A 247 -3.39 9.17 14.13
C THR A 247 -4.91 9.20 14.39
N GLU A 248 -5.51 10.38 14.59
CA GLU A 248 -6.97 10.47 14.76
C GLU A 248 -7.74 10.10 13.49
N THR A 249 -7.16 10.36 12.31
CA THR A 249 -7.77 10.02 11.02
C THR A 249 -8.05 8.54 10.91
N VAL A 250 -7.17 7.70 11.44
CA VAL A 250 -7.26 6.22 11.38
C VAL A 250 -7.88 5.58 12.62
N ARG A 251 -8.49 6.39 13.51
CA ARG A 251 -9.15 5.84 14.70
C ARG A 251 -10.33 4.97 14.28
N LEU A 252 -10.30 3.71 14.66
CA LEU A 252 -11.38 2.77 14.44
C LEU A 252 -12.47 2.98 15.48
N SER A 253 -13.73 3.02 15.02
CA SER A 253 -14.87 3.32 15.90
C SER A 253 -15.30 2.12 16.73
N GLY A 254 -15.02 0.90 16.30
CA GLY A 254 -15.57 -0.33 16.84
C GLY A 254 -17.08 -0.52 16.57
N ARG A 255 -17.71 0.42 15.87
CA ARG A 255 -19.16 0.43 15.62
C ARG A 255 -19.50 -0.33 14.34
N ARG A 256 -20.64 -1.01 14.35
CA ARG A 256 -21.26 -1.63 13.17
C ARG A 256 -22.34 -0.77 12.53
N GLU A 257 -22.86 0.18 13.27
CA GLU A 257 -23.97 1.05 12.86
C GLU A 257 -23.59 2.52 13.00
N GLY A 258 -24.26 3.38 12.24
CA GLY A 258 -24.03 4.83 12.25
C GLY A 258 -22.71 5.26 11.62
N LEU A 259 -22.08 4.38 10.83
CA LEU A 259 -20.95 4.74 9.97
C LEU A 259 -21.46 5.48 8.72
N THR A 260 -20.59 6.26 8.10
CA THR A 260 -20.94 7.09 6.93
C THR A 260 -21.09 6.24 5.68
N GLY A 261 -22.14 6.51 4.90
CA GLY A 261 -22.36 5.91 3.57
C GLY A 261 -23.20 4.65 3.58
N LEU A 262 -23.14 3.90 2.49
CA LEU A 262 -23.94 2.72 2.21
C LEU A 262 -23.42 1.51 2.99
N PRO A 263 -24.22 0.86 3.86
CA PRO A 263 -23.79 -0.35 4.55
C PRO A 263 -23.69 -1.53 3.58
N GLY A 264 -22.68 -2.37 3.76
CA GLY A 264 -22.43 -3.58 2.97
C GLY A 264 -23.54 -4.62 3.08
N SER A 265 -24.38 -4.54 4.13
CA SER A 265 -25.60 -5.36 4.26
C SER A 265 -26.65 -5.06 3.19
N GLU A 266 -26.64 -3.84 2.62
CA GLU A 266 -27.53 -3.46 1.50
C GLU A 266 -26.96 -3.87 0.13
N LEU A 267 -25.73 -4.36 0.06
CA LEU A 267 -25.12 -4.86 -1.18
C LEU A 267 -25.62 -6.28 -1.52
N SER A 268 -25.81 -6.56 -2.80
CA SER A 268 -26.02 -7.93 -3.28
C SER A 268 -24.75 -8.79 -3.04
N PRO A 269 -24.85 -10.13 -3.11
CA PRO A 269 -23.67 -11.00 -3.04
C PRO A 269 -22.61 -10.65 -4.09
N ASP A 270 -23.01 -10.34 -5.32
CA ASP A 270 -22.09 -9.97 -6.41
C ASP A 270 -21.40 -8.63 -6.13
N GLN A 271 -22.13 -7.64 -5.62
CA GLN A 271 -21.56 -6.35 -5.24
C GLN A 271 -20.58 -6.49 -4.05
N ARG A 272 -20.88 -7.35 -3.06
CA ARG A 272 -19.91 -7.66 -1.99
C ARG A 272 -18.66 -8.36 -2.53
N GLY A 273 -18.84 -9.29 -3.47
CA GLY A 273 -17.74 -9.92 -4.19
C GLY A 273 -16.86 -8.90 -4.92
N LEU A 274 -17.48 -7.92 -5.60
CA LEU A 274 -16.76 -6.82 -6.25
C LEU A 274 -16.02 -5.94 -5.24
N MET A 275 -16.65 -5.57 -4.12
CA MET A 275 -16.01 -4.82 -3.04
C MET A 275 -14.76 -5.54 -2.51
N ARG A 276 -14.84 -6.85 -2.29
CA ARG A 276 -13.68 -7.65 -1.89
C ARG A 276 -12.58 -7.66 -2.95
N ASN A 277 -12.95 -7.74 -4.23
CA ASN A 277 -12.00 -7.66 -5.34
C ASN A 277 -11.32 -6.28 -5.40
N VAL A 278 -12.08 -5.20 -5.21
CA VAL A 278 -11.53 -3.85 -5.10
C VAL A 278 -10.51 -3.79 -3.96
N LEU A 279 -10.85 -4.23 -2.75
CA LEU A 279 -9.91 -4.25 -1.62
C LEU A 279 -8.64 -5.05 -1.92
N ARG A 280 -8.74 -6.20 -2.60
CA ARG A 280 -7.58 -6.96 -3.05
C ARG A 280 -6.68 -6.14 -3.99
N ASP A 281 -7.28 -5.42 -4.94
CA ASP A 281 -6.54 -4.65 -5.93
C ASP A 281 -5.92 -3.37 -5.33
N LEU A 282 -6.54 -2.79 -4.29
CA LEU A 282 -5.94 -1.74 -3.48
C LEU A 282 -4.68 -2.21 -2.72
N LEU A 283 -4.64 -3.49 -2.36
CA LEU A 283 -3.51 -4.13 -1.68
C LEU A 283 -2.38 -4.56 -2.64
N ALA A 284 -2.59 -4.51 -3.96
CA ALA A 284 -1.62 -4.96 -4.95
C ALA A 284 -0.21 -4.33 -4.84
N PRO A 285 -0.03 -3.07 -4.38
CA PRO A 285 1.30 -2.49 -4.21
C PRO A 285 2.12 -3.10 -3.06
N PHE A 286 1.48 -3.75 -2.10
CA PHE A 286 2.13 -4.29 -0.90
C PHE A 286 2.62 -5.72 -1.12
N ARG A 287 3.54 -6.20 -0.27
CA ARG A 287 4.01 -7.58 -0.33
C ARG A 287 2.86 -8.56 -0.08
N GLN A 288 2.94 -9.73 -0.69
CA GLN A 288 1.83 -10.69 -0.70
C GLN A 288 1.37 -11.12 0.70
N VAL A 289 2.30 -11.29 1.64
CA VAL A 289 1.97 -11.72 3.01
C VAL A 289 1.11 -10.69 3.75
N ASP A 290 1.41 -9.39 3.60
CA ASP A 290 0.62 -8.31 4.21
C ASP A 290 -0.74 -8.15 3.51
N ALA A 291 -0.78 -8.32 2.19
CA ALA A 291 -2.02 -8.30 1.43
C ALA A 291 -2.96 -9.45 1.84
N ASP A 292 -2.43 -10.67 1.97
CA ASP A 292 -3.19 -11.85 2.40
C ASP A 292 -3.67 -11.71 3.85
N GLU A 293 -2.84 -11.20 4.74
CA GLU A 293 -3.24 -10.91 6.12
C GLU A 293 -4.36 -9.88 6.17
N SER A 294 -4.17 -8.75 5.48
CA SER A 294 -5.18 -7.68 5.41
C SER A 294 -6.53 -8.21 4.94
N LEU A 295 -6.56 -9.02 3.86
CA LEU A 295 -7.80 -9.60 3.35
C LEU A 295 -8.43 -10.59 4.32
N ARG A 296 -7.65 -11.41 5.03
CA ARG A 296 -8.17 -12.30 6.06
C ARG A 296 -8.82 -11.54 7.21
N LEU A 297 -8.20 -10.43 7.64
CA LEU A 297 -8.74 -9.56 8.70
C LEU A 297 -10.02 -8.86 8.25
N VAL A 298 -10.09 -8.41 6.99
CA VAL A 298 -11.31 -7.85 6.40
C VAL A 298 -12.43 -8.91 6.34
N ASP A 299 -12.13 -10.09 5.79
CA ASP A 299 -13.10 -11.18 5.68
C ASP A 299 -13.63 -11.61 7.07
N SER A 300 -12.78 -11.59 8.11
CA SER A 300 -13.15 -11.99 9.47
C SER A 300 -14.16 -11.09 10.15
N GLN A 301 -14.25 -9.82 9.77
CA GLN A 301 -15.24 -8.90 10.31
C GLN A 301 -16.57 -8.89 9.54
N GLY A 302 -16.62 -9.53 8.35
CA GLY A 302 -17.77 -9.60 7.47
C GLY A 302 -17.93 -8.37 6.60
N LEU A 303 -18.04 -8.57 5.29
CA LEU A 303 -18.18 -7.46 4.32
C LEU A 303 -19.49 -6.70 4.50
N GLU A 304 -20.51 -7.34 5.07
CA GLU A 304 -21.81 -6.73 5.40
C GLU A 304 -21.72 -5.65 6.48
N ASN A 305 -20.65 -5.67 7.30
CA ASN A 305 -20.40 -4.69 8.35
C ASN A 305 -19.56 -3.49 7.86
N LEU A 306 -19.13 -3.49 6.60
CA LEU A 306 -18.40 -2.38 6.00
C LEU A 306 -19.37 -1.35 5.41
N HIS A 307 -18.96 -0.09 5.38
CA HIS A 307 -19.72 1.01 4.79
C HIS A 307 -18.90 1.67 3.69
N LEU A 308 -19.57 2.03 2.60
CA LEU A 308 -18.98 2.71 1.44
C LEU A 308 -19.44 4.15 1.41
N ALA A 309 -18.51 5.09 1.34
CA ALA A 309 -18.82 6.50 1.19
C ALA A 309 -17.96 7.13 0.09
N TYR A 310 -18.61 7.90 -0.77
CA TYR A 310 -17.99 8.74 -1.80
C TYR A 310 -18.39 10.18 -1.55
N PHE A 311 -17.44 11.13 -1.63
CA PHE A 311 -17.67 12.50 -1.23
C PHE A 311 -17.85 13.41 -2.45
N LYS A 312 -19.09 13.80 -2.72
CA LYS A 312 -19.53 14.53 -3.92
C LYS A 312 -18.86 15.90 -4.10
N GLY A 313 -18.53 16.58 -3.02
CA GLY A 313 -17.94 17.92 -3.07
C GLY A 313 -16.47 17.96 -3.47
N GLN A 314 -15.83 16.79 -3.72
CA GLN A 314 -14.40 16.64 -3.97
C GLN A 314 -14.17 15.75 -5.20
N ASP A 315 -14.78 16.13 -6.33
CA ASP A 315 -14.63 15.47 -7.64
C ASP A 315 -13.65 16.32 -8.48
N LEU A 316 -12.41 15.85 -8.60
CA LEU A 316 -11.35 16.44 -9.38
C LEU A 316 -11.64 16.22 -10.87
N GLY A 317 -11.66 17.29 -11.66
CA GLY A 317 -11.88 17.21 -13.10
C GLY A 317 -13.35 17.05 -13.51
N LYS A 318 -14.27 16.76 -12.62
CA LYS A 318 -15.72 16.56 -12.90
C LYS A 318 -15.95 15.49 -13.98
N ASP A 319 -15.19 14.44 -13.93
CA ASP A 319 -15.19 13.36 -14.92
C ASP A 319 -16.09 12.17 -14.52
N GLY A 320 -16.77 12.28 -13.37
CA GLY A 320 -17.63 11.23 -12.82
C GLY A 320 -16.87 10.14 -12.08
N VAL A 321 -15.61 10.38 -11.75
CA VAL A 321 -14.80 9.58 -10.84
C VAL A 321 -14.75 10.29 -9.51
N TRP A 322 -15.33 9.70 -8.47
CA TRP A 322 -15.28 10.27 -7.13
C TRP A 322 -13.87 10.08 -6.53
N ASP A 323 -13.12 11.17 -6.43
CA ASP A 323 -11.71 11.16 -6.02
C ASP A 323 -11.51 10.97 -4.53
N VAL A 324 -12.52 11.22 -3.73
CA VAL A 324 -12.45 11.05 -2.29
C VAL A 324 -13.52 10.05 -1.85
N TRP A 325 -13.06 8.98 -1.24
CA TRP A 325 -13.91 7.88 -0.80
C TRP A 325 -13.34 7.17 0.41
N GLN A 326 -14.17 6.40 1.09
CA GLN A 326 -13.72 5.51 2.16
C GLN A 326 -14.51 4.20 2.19
N ILE A 327 -13.84 3.16 2.66
CA ILE A 327 -14.46 1.91 3.14
C ILE A 327 -14.14 1.83 4.63
N GLU A 328 -15.17 1.88 5.47
CA GLU A 328 -15.04 1.87 6.91
C GLU A 328 -15.86 0.75 7.53
N GLY A 329 -15.32 0.11 8.54
CA GLY A 329 -16.00 -0.92 9.34
C GLY A 329 -15.63 -0.81 10.81
N PRO A 330 -16.13 -1.72 11.66
CA PRO A 330 -15.80 -1.70 13.08
C PRO A 330 -14.30 -1.69 13.36
N ASN A 331 -13.57 -2.46 12.56
CA ASN A 331 -12.15 -2.74 12.78
C ASN A 331 -11.30 -2.47 11.55
N MET A 332 -11.80 -1.72 10.59
CA MET A 332 -11.01 -1.25 9.47
C MET A 332 -11.42 0.14 9.01
N LEU A 333 -10.44 0.84 8.47
CA LEU A 333 -10.61 2.05 7.68
C LEU A 333 -9.65 1.96 6.48
N TRP A 334 -10.21 2.20 5.29
CA TRP A 334 -9.49 2.59 4.10
C TRP A 334 -10.05 3.91 3.64
N TYR A 335 -9.31 4.99 3.87
CA TYR A 335 -9.69 6.34 3.47
C TYR A 335 -8.74 6.85 2.40
N PHE A 336 -9.27 7.15 1.24
CA PHE A 336 -8.56 7.66 0.08
C PHE A 336 -9.04 9.07 -0.24
N ARG A 337 -8.10 9.99 -0.35
CA ARG A 337 -8.31 11.35 -0.79
C ARG A 337 -7.44 11.62 -2.02
N GLY A 338 -8.04 11.78 -3.22
CA GLY A 338 -7.34 12.07 -4.47
C GLY A 338 -7.21 13.55 -4.77
N ASP A 339 -8.03 14.41 -4.14
CA ASP A 339 -8.06 15.87 -4.31
C ASP A 339 -7.48 16.59 -3.09
N PRO A 340 -6.47 17.50 -3.21
CA PRO A 340 -5.76 17.96 -4.43
C PRO A 340 -4.70 16.99 -4.94
N HIS A 341 -4.23 16.04 -4.14
CA HIS A 341 -3.35 14.95 -4.50
C HIS A 341 -3.59 13.75 -3.58
N VAL A 342 -3.02 12.60 -3.92
CA VAL A 342 -3.34 11.35 -3.23
C VAL A 342 -2.80 11.31 -1.81
N HIS A 343 -3.73 11.13 -0.86
CA HIS A 343 -3.48 10.69 0.51
C HIS A 343 -4.30 9.44 0.79
N CYS A 344 -3.68 8.40 1.29
CA CYS A 344 -4.37 7.19 1.67
C CYS A 344 -3.99 6.73 3.07
N TRP A 345 -5.02 6.58 3.90
CA TRP A 345 -4.93 6.19 5.30
C TRP A 345 -5.55 4.81 5.47
N VAL A 346 -4.78 3.88 6.00
CA VAL A 346 -5.23 2.49 6.15
C VAL A 346 -4.98 2.00 7.56
N HIS A 347 -6.01 1.42 8.18
CA HIS A 347 -5.91 0.72 9.45
C HIS A 347 -6.86 -0.48 9.43
N ILE A 348 -6.36 -1.68 9.61
CA ILE A 348 -7.13 -2.93 9.57
C ILE A 348 -6.68 -3.82 10.73
N ARG A 349 -7.63 -4.31 11.55
CA ARG A 349 -7.35 -5.23 12.64
C ARG A 349 -8.51 -6.21 12.90
N ASP A 350 -8.34 -7.18 13.78
CA ASP A 350 -9.32 -8.23 14.07
C ASP A 350 -10.37 -7.87 15.14
N GLY A 351 -10.29 -6.71 15.76
CA GLY A 351 -11.23 -6.27 16.80
C GLY A 351 -11.06 -6.95 18.18
N LYS A 352 -10.01 -7.74 18.37
CA LYS A 352 -9.71 -8.37 19.65
C LYS A 352 -8.67 -7.60 20.47
N ALA A 353 -8.04 -6.60 19.86
CA ALA A 353 -6.98 -5.79 20.46
C ALA A 353 -7.52 -4.50 21.08
#